data_c891fdbc6682b97b9b792ba92c04672f
#
_entry.id   c891fdbc6682b97b9b792ba92c04672f
#
_cell.length_a   1.000
_cell.length_b   1.000
_cell.length_c   1.000
_cell.angle_alpha   90.00
_cell.angle_beta   90.00
_cell.angle_gamma   90.00
#
_symmetry.space_group_name_H-M   'P 1'
#
loop_
_entity.id
_entity.type
_entity.pdbx_description
1 polymer ?
#
loop_
_entity_poly.entity_id
_entity_poly.type
_entity_poly.pdbx_seq_one_letter_code
_entity_poly.pdbx_strand_id
1 'polypeptide(L)'
;PEVTPLVSTEWLASNLDNDEIVIIDTRSKISKSGKDDYLKGHIPGAVWSEYPGYWRTERNGVVGVLPSVEKLEAALSELGVSEDKALVIIPAGSSSLEFGSAARIFWTMKYLGHDAVAILDGGHATWVAEGRELETGNVTPEGDLFVADVRDELLVSTNEVVEAMGTDTVLLDGRPAAQFSGKQKHGKATRFGHIPGAVNFDQDQFYNKGSNRLKDKAELASLLPASLKDSSAKVVSYCNTGHWAATNWFVLTQVLGQENVTLYDDSMVGWSRDESLPIEATAKPEQPAKQVKTN
;
A
#
# COMPACT_ATOMS: atom_id res chain seq x y z
N PRO A 1 9.65 19.78 6.33
CA PRO A 1 8.32 20.41 6.42
C PRO A 1 7.31 19.46 7.07
N GLU A 2 6.36 20.04 7.82
CA GLU A 2 5.29 19.26 8.43
C GLU A 2 4.19 19.04 7.38
N VAL A 3 3.83 17.78 7.16
CA VAL A 3 2.76 17.38 6.24
C VAL A 3 1.78 16.43 6.92
N THR A 4 0.50 16.53 6.57
CA THR A 4 -0.51 15.56 7.00
C THR A 4 -0.46 14.30 6.11
N PRO A 5 -0.90 13.13 6.59
CA PRO A 5 -0.86 11.90 5.80
C PRO A 5 -1.59 11.96 4.45
N LEU A 6 -2.67 12.75 4.38
CA LEU A 6 -3.37 13.10 3.15
C LEU A 6 -3.30 14.61 2.94
N VAL A 7 -2.89 15.04 1.75
CA VAL A 7 -2.85 16.44 1.35
C VAL A 7 -3.82 16.69 0.20
N SER A 8 -4.44 17.85 0.18
CA SER A 8 -5.37 18.23 -0.90
C SER A 8 -4.61 18.72 -2.15
N THR A 9 -5.32 18.70 -3.28
CA THR A 9 -4.80 19.29 -4.54
C THR A 9 -4.53 20.78 -4.41
N GLU A 10 -5.32 21.50 -3.61
CA GLU A 10 -5.10 22.92 -3.33
C GLU A 10 -3.82 23.16 -2.52
N TRP A 11 -3.61 22.32 -1.48
CA TRP A 11 -2.36 22.39 -0.71
C TRP A 11 -1.15 22.14 -1.59
N LEU A 12 -1.18 21.08 -2.42
CA LEU A 12 -0.08 20.76 -3.31
C LEU A 12 0.17 21.87 -4.34
N ALA A 13 -0.89 22.43 -4.95
CA ALA A 13 -0.77 23.54 -5.88
C ALA A 13 -0.10 24.77 -5.27
N SER A 14 -0.32 25.00 -3.98
CA SER A 14 0.30 26.12 -3.24
C SER A 14 1.76 25.83 -2.84
N ASN A 15 2.24 24.61 -3.02
CA ASN A 15 3.56 24.16 -2.60
C ASN A 15 4.43 23.61 -3.74
N LEU A 16 4.04 23.78 -5.01
CA LEU A 16 4.79 23.25 -6.15
C LEU A 16 6.22 23.81 -6.26
N ASP A 17 6.41 25.06 -5.85
CA ASP A 17 7.72 25.75 -5.89
C ASP A 17 8.53 25.56 -4.59
N ASN A 18 8.08 24.71 -3.67
CA ASN A 18 8.77 24.44 -2.42
C ASN A 18 9.84 23.37 -2.61
N ASP A 19 11.12 23.76 -2.54
CA ASP A 19 12.28 22.89 -2.72
C ASP A 19 12.50 21.86 -1.57
N GLU A 20 11.76 22.03 -0.45
CA GLU A 20 11.69 21.04 0.62
C GLU A 20 10.66 19.91 0.36
N ILE A 21 10.03 19.89 -0.81
CA ILE A 21 9.05 18.87 -1.19
C ILE A 21 9.51 18.11 -2.42
N VAL A 22 9.60 16.79 -2.30
CA VAL A 22 9.80 15.87 -3.43
C VAL A 22 8.45 15.26 -3.79
N ILE A 23 8.06 15.38 -5.06
CA ILE A 23 6.80 14.86 -5.59
C ILE A 23 7.10 13.66 -6.49
N ILE A 24 6.45 12.53 -6.26
CA ILE A 24 6.59 11.33 -7.10
C ILE A 24 5.27 10.92 -7.74
N ASP A 25 5.30 10.60 -9.02
CA ASP A 25 4.18 10.03 -9.76
C ASP A 25 4.36 8.52 -9.86
N THR A 26 3.43 7.78 -9.27
CA THR A 26 3.51 6.33 -9.12
C THR A 26 2.63 5.56 -10.09
N ARG A 27 2.08 6.22 -11.11
CA ARG A 27 1.27 5.56 -12.13
C ARG A 27 2.04 4.41 -12.78
N SER A 28 1.33 3.32 -13.07
CA SER A 28 1.90 2.08 -13.58
C SER A 28 0.86 1.24 -14.29
N LYS A 29 1.22 0.02 -14.66
CA LYS A 29 0.28 -0.96 -15.23
C LYS A 29 -0.90 -1.27 -14.29
N ILE A 30 -0.74 -1.14 -12.98
CA ILE A 30 -1.82 -1.32 -11.98
C ILE A 30 -2.93 -0.29 -12.22
N SER A 31 -2.57 0.94 -12.56
CA SER A 31 -3.51 2.01 -12.91
C SER A 31 -3.88 2.04 -14.41
N LYS A 32 -3.36 1.11 -15.20
CA LYS A 32 -3.47 1.10 -16.67
C LYS A 32 -2.88 2.37 -17.31
N SER A 33 -1.91 2.97 -16.65
CA SER A 33 -1.24 4.18 -17.04
C SER A 33 0.25 3.98 -16.80
N GLY A 34 1.10 4.34 -17.72
CA GLY A 34 2.53 4.07 -17.63
C GLY A 34 3.38 5.32 -17.88
N LYS A 35 4.67 5.09 -18.13
CA LYS A 35 5.62 6.18 -18.36
C LYS A 35 5.21 7.08 -19.52
N ASP A 36 4.64 6.52 -20.59
CA ASP A 36 4.19 7.32 -21.72
C ASP A 36 3.06 8.29 -21.35
N ASP A 37 2.17 7.89 -20.45
CA ASP A 37 1.11 8.76 -19.94
C ASP A 37 1.67 9.84 -19.01
N TYR A 38 2.65 9.48 -18.17
CA TYR A 38 3.39 10.44 -17.37
C TYR A 38 4.05 11.50 -18.24
N LEU A 39 4.77 11.10 -19.29
CA LEU A 39 5.45 12.03 -20.21
C LEU A 39 4.50 12.97 -20.96
N LYS A 40 3.26 12.56 -21.20
CA LYS A 40 2.21 13.39 -21.82
C LYS A 40 1.61 14.42 -20.88
N GLY A 41 1.63 14.14 -19.57
CA GLY A 41 1.11 15.05 -18.58
C GLY A 41 1.19 14.51 -17.17
N HIS A 42 1.84 15.25 -16.30
CA HIS A 42 1.97 14.99 -14.87
C HIS A 42 1.85 16.28 -14.05
N ILE A 43 1.69 16.17 -12.77
CA ILE A 43 1.72 17.32 -11.86
C ILE A 43 3.09 17.99 -11.97
N PRO A 44 3.17 19.34 -12.08
CA PRO A 44 4.45 20.02 -12.24
C PRO A 44 5.46 19.62 -11.16
N GLY A 45 6.70 19.33 -11.60
CA GLY A 45 7.79 18.90 -10.74
C GLY A 45 7.75 17.43 -10.28
N ALA A 46 6.70 16.68 -10.60
CA ALA A 46 6.60 15.27 -10.21
C ALA A 46 7.61 14.40 -10.97
N VAL A 47 8.39 13.64 -10.22
CA VAL A 47 9.36 12.67 -10.74
C VAL A 47 8.66 11.32 -10.95
N TRP A 48 8.95 10.65 -12.06
CA TRP A 48 8.46 9.31 -12.33
C TRP A 48 9.06 8.29 -11.35
N SER A 49 8.19 7.58 -10.64
CA SER A 49 8.57 6.51 -9.72
C SER A 49 7.57 5.37 -9.83
N GLU A 50 7.71 4.56 -10.89
CA GLU A 50 6.82 3.45 -11.19
C GLU A 50 6.67 2.48 -10.01
N TYR A 51 5.43 2.20 -9.63
CA TYR A 51 5.15 1.15 -8.67
C TYR A 51 4.76 -0.16 -9.40
N PRO A 52 5.28 -1.35 -9.02
CA PRO A 52 6.14 -1.59 -7.85
C PRO A 52 7.62 -1.18 -8.02
N GLY A 53 8.17 -1.17 -9.23
CA GLY A 53 9.54 -0.75 -9.49
C GLY A 53 10.54 -1.24 -8.43
N TYR A 54 11.35 -0.32 -7.91
CA TYR A 54 12.30 -0.59 -6.81
C TYR A 54 11.65 -0.58 -5.41
N TRP A 55 10.37 -0.25 -5.29
CA TRP A 55 9.66 -0.26 -4.00
C TRP A 55 9.38 -1.66 -3.48
N ARG A 56 9.45 -2.66 -4.33
CA ARG A 56 9.20 -4.07 -3.99
C ARG A 56 10.16 -4.99 -4.73
N THR A 57 10.41 -6.16 -4.14
CA THR A 57 11.30 -7.15 -4.73
C THR A 57 10.75 -8.56 -4.54
N GLU A 58 11.48 -9.55 -5.04
CA GLU A 58 11.25 -10.97 -4.77
C GLU A 58 12.40 -11.51 -3.91
N ARG A 59 12.05 -12.32 -2.91
CA ARG A 59 13.02 -13.03 -2.07
C ARG A 59 12.55 -14.45 -1.85
N ASN A 60 13.38 -15.42 -2.23
CA ASN A 60 13.10 -16.87 -2.08
C ASN A 60 11.75 -17.30 -2.69
N GLY A 61 11.39 -16.73 -3.84
CA GLY A 61 10.13 -17.01 -4.54
C GLY A 61 8.90 -16.29 -3.96
N VAL A 62 9.07 -15.49 -2.92
CA VAL A 62 8.01 -14.63 -2.35
C VAL A 62 8.07 -13.27 -3.02
N VAL A 63 7.07 -12.98 -3.84
CA VAL A 63 6.99 -11.73 -4.60
C VAL A 63 6.44 -10.59 -3.75
N GLY A 64 6.87 -9.38 -4.06
CA GLY A 64 6.31 -8.16 -3.48
C GLY A 64 6.79 -7.85 -2.07
N VAL A 65 7.90 -8.44 -1.64
CA VAL A 65 8.50 -8.13 -0.33
C VAL A 65 9.31 -6.85 -0.36
N LEU A 66 9.60 -6.33 0.83
CA LEU A 66 10.40 -5.14 1.02
C LEU A 66 11.84 -5.36 0.51
N PRO A 67 12.39 -4.47 -0.31
CA PRO A 67 13.80 -4.48 -0.68
C PRO A 67 14.71 -4.25 0.51
N SER A 68 16.02 -4.48 0.33
CA SER A 68 16.99 -4.13 1.38
C SER A 68 17.01 -2.63 1.65
N VAL A 69 17.37 -2.26 2.88
CA VAL A 69 17.43 -0.84 3.29
C VAL A 69 18.39 -0.07 2.40
N GLU A 70 19.56 -0.64 2.07
CA GLU A 70 20.57 0.00 1.24
C GLU A 70 20.06 0.31 -0.18
N LYS A 71 19.23 -0.58 -0.75
CA LYS A 71 18.61 -0.33 -2.07
C LYS A 71 17.58 0.79 -2.01
N LEU A 72 16.80 0.84 -0.95
CA LEU A 72 15.81 1.90 -0.74
C LEU A 72 16.49 3.24 -0.46
N GLU A 73 17.53 3.28 0.35
CA GLU A 73 18.35 4.49 0.57
C GLU A 73 18.93 5.04 -0.73
N ALA A 74 19.48 4.17 -1.57
CA ALA A 74 20.02 4.56 -2.86
C ALA A 74 18.93 5.15 -3.78
N ALA A 75 17.77 4.50 -3.87
CA ALA A 75 16.67 4.96 -4.71
C ALA A 75 16.08 6.29 -4.20
N LEU A 76 15.90 6.45 -2.89
CA LEU A 76 15.40 7.69 -2.29
C LEU A 76 16.39 8.84 -2.44
N SER A 77 17.68 8.55 -2.32
CA SER A 77 18.73 9.53 -2.58
C SER A 77 18.71 10.01 -4.04
N GLU A 78 18.53 9.11 -5.00
CA GLU A 78 18.38 9.49 -6.43
C GLU A 78 17.14 10.34 -6.68
N LEU A 79 16.04 10.09 -5.95
CA LEU A 79 14.82 10.91 -6.03
C LEU A 79 14.99 12.30 -5.40
N GLY A 80 16.06 12.53 -4.68
CA GLY A 80 16.29 13.79 -3.97
C GLY A 80 15.62 13.89 -2.62
N VAL A 81 15.18 12.76 -2.05
CA VAL A 81 14.62 12.71 -0.68
C VAL A 81 15.77 12.78 0.32
N SER A 82 15.62 13.57 1.36
CA SER A 82 16.52 13.68 2.50
C SER A 82 15.72 13.84 3.80
N GLU A 83 16.39 13.86 4.93
CA GLU A 83 15.76 14.04 6.24
C GLU A 83 14.90 15.33 6.31
N ASP A 84 15.35 16.39 5.66
CA ASP A 84 14.73 17.72 5.70
C ASP A 84 13.58 17.89 4.69
N LYS A 85 13.36 16.94 3.79
CA LYS A 85 12.38 17.05 2.72
C LYS A 85 11.16 16.15 2.95
N ALA A 86 9.98 16.63 2.60
CA ALA A 86 8.78 15.81 2.57
C ALA A 86 8.64 15.08 1.23
N LEU A 87 8.15 13.85 1.27
CA LEU A 87 7.75 13.08 0.09
C LEU A 87 6.24 13.16 -0.11
N VAL A 88 5.80 13.66 -1.25
CA VAL A 88 4.38 13.63 -1.66
C VAL A 88 4.19 12.59 -2.76
N ILE A 89 3.35 11.59 -2.48
CA ILE A 89 3.07 10.47 -3.36
C ILE A 89 1.80 10.78 -4.16
N ILE A 90 1.90 10.73 -5.49
CA ILE A 90 0.77 10.95 -6.39
C ILE A 90 0.28 9.61 -6.91
N PRO A 91 -0.79 9.02 -6.35
CA PRO A 91 -1.46 7.89 -6.95
C PRO A 91 -2.22 8.31 -8.21
N ALA A 92 -2.56 7.35 -9.06
CA ALA A 92 -3.40 7.64 -10.23
C ALA A 92 -4.80 8.15 -9.86
N GLY A 93 -5.35 7.70 -8.75
CA GLY A 93 -6.73 8.00 -8.34
C GLY A 93 -7.76 7.22 -9.15
N SER A 94 -7.48 5.96 -9.47
CA SER A 94 -8.31 5.13 -10.36
C SER A 94 -9.07 4.01 -9.64
N SER A 95 -8.56 3.48 -8.55
CA SER A 95 -9.16 2.34 -7.84
C SER A 95 -8.55 2.14 -6.46
N SER A 96 -9.22 1.32 -5.62
CA SER A 96 -8.67 0.86 -4.34
C SER A 96 -7.39 0.04 -4.52
N LEU A 97 -7.33 -0.77 -5.57
CA LEU A 97 -6.13 -1.54 -5.90
C LEU A 97 -4.93 -0.61 -6.13
N GLU A 98 -5.14 0.45 -6.87
CA GLU A 98 -4.09 1.43 -7.19
C GLU A 98 -3.72 2.29 -5.97
N PHE A 99 -4.70 2.67 -5.14
CA PHE A 99 -4.43 3.38 -3.88
C PHE A 99 -3.46 2.59 -2.97
N GLY A 100 -3.54 1.27 -2.98
CA GLY A 100 -2.61 0.40 -2.27
C GLY A 100 -1.15 0.63 -2.63
N SER A 101 -0.85 1.08 -3.85
CA SER A 101 0.50 1.47 -4.28
C SER A 101 1.03 2.64 -3.44
N ALA A 102 0.24 3.70 -3.31
CA ALA A 102 0.61 4.86 -2.51
C ALA A 102 0.69 4.51 -1.01
N ALA A 103 -0.26 3.74 -0.50
CA ALA A 103 -0.25 3.29 0.90
C ALA A 103 0.98 2.43 1.22
N ARG A 104 1.40 1.56 0.29
CA ARG A 104 2.60 0.73 0.46
C ARG A 104 3.88 1.56 0.48
N ILE A 105 4.00 2.55 -0.39
CA ILE A 105 5.13 3.49 -0.38
C ILE A 105 5.13 4.28 0.93
N PHE A 106 3.98 4.79 1.35
CA PHE A 106 3.85 5.52 2.61
C PHE A 106 4.31 4.68 3.81
N TRP A 107 3.85 3.42 3.91
CA TRP A 107 4.30 2.50 4.94
C TRP A 107 5.82 2.27 4.87
N THR A 108 6.38 2.12 3.68
CA THR A 108 7.83 1.95 3.48
C THR A 108 8.61 3.15 4.02
N MET A 109 8.15 4.37 3.78
CA MET A 109 8.77 5.58 4.33
C MET A 109 8.72 5.60 5.85
N LYS A 110 7.59 5.23 6.45
CA LYS A 110 7.48 5.11 7.91
C LYS A 110 8.40 4.04 8.47
N TYR A 111 8.50 2.89 7.81
CA TYR A 111 9.45 1.84 8.17
C TYR A 111 10.90 2.33 8.14
N LEU A 112 11.27 3.15 7.15
CA LEU A 112 12.59 3.76 7.04
C LEU A 112 12.82 4.94 8.00
N GLY A 113 11.87 5.24 8.87
CA GLY A 113 12.00 6.31 9.87
C GLY A 113 11.64 7.71 9.36
N HIS A 114 11.12 7.83 8.13
CA HIS A 114 10.80 9.11 7.53
C HIS A 114 9.33 9.49 7.75
N ASP A 115 9.09 10.51 8.57
CA ASP A 115 7.73 10.93 8.96
C ASP A 115 7.12 11.96 8.01
N ALA A 116 7.94 12.73 7.31
CA ALA A 116 7.49 13.76 6.38
C ALA A 116 7.05 13.14 5.03
N VAL A 117 5.94 12.40 5.06
CA VAL A 117 5.37 11.72 3.89
C VAL A 117 3.87 11.94 3.81
N ALA A 118 3.35 12.15 2.61
CA ALA A 118 1.94 12.38 2.34
C ALA A 118 1.49 11.69 1.05
N ILE A 119 0.19 11.38 0.96
CA ILE A 119 -0.48 10.94 -0.26
C ILE A 119 -1.38 12.09 -0.75
N LEU A 120 -1.36 12.39 -2.03
CA LEU A 120 -2.31 13.33 -2.64
C LEU A 120 -3.71 12.72 -2.66
N ASP A 121 -4.62 13.32 -1.92
CA ASP A 121 -6.01 12.88 -1.84
C ASP A 121 -6.72 13.04 -3.18
N GLY A 122 -7.23 11.92 -3.71
CA GLY A 122 -7.84 11.85 -5.05
C GLY A 122 -6.84 11.69 -6.21
N GLY A 123 -5.54 11.81 -5.95
CA GLY A 123 -4.48 11.53 -6.90
C GLY A 123 -4.46 12.38 -8.16
N HIS A 124 -3.75 11.89 -9.17
CA HIS A 124 -3.63 12.55 -10.48
C HIS A 124 -4.99 12.80 -11.13
N ALA A 125 -5.93 11.86 -11.05
CA ALA A 125 -7.25 12.00 -11.65
C ALA A 125 -8.02 13.21 -11.10
N THR A 126 -7.95 13.48 -9.80
CA THR A 126 -8.60 14.66 -9.19
C THR A 126 -7.92 15.95 -9.63
N TRP A 127 -6.59 15.97 -9.70
CA TRP A 127 -5.83 17.11 -10.22
C TRP A 127 -6.26 17.51 -11.63
N VAL A 128 -6.38 16.51 -12.52
CA VAL A 128 -6.84 16.71 -13.90
C VAL A 128 -8.31 17.16 -13.96
N ALA A 129 -9.18 16.53 -13.18
CA ALA A 129 -10.62 16.86 -13.14
C ALA A 129 -10.88 18.30 -12.68
N GLU A 130 -10.00 18.84 -11.84
CA GLU A 130 -10.06 20.24 -11.39
C GLU A 130 -9.48 21.23 -12.42
N GLY A 131 -9.00 20.75 -13.57
CA GLY A 131 -8.42 21.58 -14.63
C GLY A 131 -7.10 22.26 -14.26
N ARG A 132 -6.36 21.68 -13.31
CA ARG A 132 -5.07 22.21 -12.87
C ARG A 132 -3.98 21.97 -13.92
N GLU A 133 -2.94 22.79 -13.86
CA GLU A 133 -1.81 22.75 -14.80
C GLU A 133 -1.09 21.40 -14.76
N LEU A 134 -0.66 20.94 -15.95
CA LEU A 134 0.18 19.77 -16.13
C LEU A 134 1.49 20.18 -16.81
N GLU A 135 2.56 19.52 -16.42
CA GLU A 135 3.86 19.57 -17.08
C GLU A 135 4.01 18.35 -18.00
N THR A 136 4.75 18.50 -19.08
CA THR A 136 5.06 17.42 -20.05
C THR A 136 6.55 17.11 -20.05
N GLY A 137 6.90 15.91 -20.47
CA GLY A 137 8.29 15.47 -20.55
C GLY A 137 8.78 14.84 -19.25
N ASN A 138 10.07 14.54 -19.20
CA ASN A 138 10.67 13.87 -18.04
C ASN A 138 11.25 14.89 -17.07
N VAL A 139 10.90 14.77 -15.80
CA VAL A 139 11.56 15.50 -14.71
C VAL A 139 12.73 14.67 -14.21
N THR A 140 13.92 15.25 -14.25
CA THR A 140 15.14 14.64 -13.68
C THR A 140 15.34 15.19 -12.26
N PRO A 141 15.31 14.36 -11.22
CA PRO A 141 15.51 14.84 -9.86
C PRO A 141 16.96 15.28 -9.64
N GLU A 142 17.15 16.26 -8.76
CA GLU A 142 18.43 16.51 -8.15
C GLU A 142 18.58 15.57 -6.96
N GLY A 143 19.59 14.69 -6.99
CA GLY A 143 19.84 13.76 -5.90
C GLY A 143 20.16 14.47 -4.58
N ASP A 144 19.87 13.80 -3.49
CA ASP A 144 20.19 14.23 -2.13
C ASP A 144 20.62 13.00 -1.30
N LEU A 145 20.96 13.18 -0.05
CA LEU A 145 21.35 12.06 0.82
C LEU A 145 20.16 11.64 1.70
N PHE A 146 19.69 10.42 1.50
CA PHE A 146 18.74 9.78 2.39
C PHE A 146 19.42 8.72 3.24
N VAL A 147 19.23 8.78 4.56
CA VAL A 147 19.70 7.78 5.53
C VAL A 147 18.52 7.31 6.34
N ALA A 148 18.31 5.99 6.38
CA ALA A 148 17.19 5.38 7.09
C ALA A 148 17.47 5.28 8.60
N ASP A 149 16.43 5.53 9.40
CA ASP A 149 16.33 5.18 10.82
C ASP A 149 15.25 4.14 10.99
N VAL A 150 15.62 2.88 10.76
CA VAL A 150 14.67 1.76 10.56
C VAL A 150 13.83 1.49 11.81
N ARG A 151 12.53 1.37 11.62
CA ARG A 151 11.53 0.99 12.63
C ARG A 151 11.10 -0.47 12.42
N ASP A 152 11.91 -1.40 12.92
CA ASP A 152 11.68 -2.84 12.76
C ASP A 152 10.31 -3.29 13.30
N GLU A 153 9.77 -2.58 14.28
CA GLU A 153 8.46 -2.86 14.89
C GLU A 153 7.27 -2.71 13.92
N LEU A 154 7.45 -2.06 12.76
CA LEU A 154 6.40 -1.93 11.76
C LEU A 154 6.28 -3.13 10.82
N LEU A 155 7.28 -3.99 10.79
CA LEU A 155 7.34 -5.18 9.94
C LEU A 155 7.41 -6.43 10.81
N VAL A 156 6.50 -7.35 10.61
CA VAL A 156 6.50 -8.65 11.30
C VAL A 156 6.95 -9.78 10.39
N SER A 157 7.72 -10.69 10.96
CA SER A 157 8.16 -11.92 10.31
C SER A 157 7.08 -13.01 10.38
N THR A 158 7.25 -14.06 9.59
CA THR A 158 6.40 -15.25 9.65
C THR A 158 6.40 -15.87 11.05
N ASN A 159 7.55 -15.94 11.73
CA ASN A 159 7.63 -16.48 13.10
C ASN A 159 6.82 -15.62 14.09
N GLU A 160 6.89 -14.31 13.99
CA GLU A 160 6.10 -13.40 14.84
C GLU A 160 4.60 -13.55 14.58
N VAL A 161 4.17 -13.82 13.35
CA VAL A 161 2.77 -14.16 13.05
C VAL A 161 2.37 -15.48 13.70
N VAL A 162 3.22 -16.49 13.64
CA VAL A 162 2.97 -17.78 14.32
C VAL A 162 2.80 -17.58 15.83
N GLU A 163 3.66 -16.77 16.46
CA GLU A 163 3.58 -16.44 17.88
C GLU A 163 2.30 -15.64 18.24
N ALA A 164 1.81 -14.83 17.30
CA ALA A 164 0.60 -14.04 17.49
C ALA A 164 -0.70 -14.87 17.39
N MET A 165 -0.67 -16.02 16.73
CA MET A 165 -1.85 -16.89 16.61
C MET A 165 -2.34 -17.35 17.99
N GLY A 166 -3.66 -17.30 18.19
CA GLY A 166 -4.30 -17.71 19.45
C GLY A 166 -4.09 -16.74 20.62
N THR A 167 -3.50 -15.57 20.37
CA THR A 167 -3.37 -14.46 21.33
C THR A 167 -4.44 -13.40 21.08
N ASP A 168 -4.42 -12.30 21.83
CA ASP A 168 -5.30 -11.15 21.62
C ASP A 168 -4.95 -10.30 20.40
N THR A 169 -3.84 -10.60 19.71
CA THR A 169 -3.45 -9.92 18.49
C THR A 169 -4.42 -10.25 17.36
N VAL A 170 -4.98 -9.24 16.73
CA VAL A 170 -5.87 -9.39 15.58
C VAL A 170 -5.04 -9.60 14.32
N LEU A 171 -5.21 -10.74 13.67
CA LEU A 171 -4.66 -11.00 12.33
C LEU A 171 -5.71 -10.50 11.32
N LEU A 172 -5.44 -9.41 10.64
CA LEU A 172 -6.38 -8.75 9.74
C LEU A 172 -6.07 -9.08 8.29
N ASP A 173 -6.94 -9.87 7.67
CA ASP A 173 -6.85 -10.25 6.27
C ASP A 173 -7.59 -9.23 5.38
N GLY A 174 -6.85 -8.48 4.57
CA GLY A 174 -7.36 -7.43 3.70
C GLY A 174 -7.86 -7.90 2.34
N ARG A 175 -7.91 -9.21 2.10
CA ARG A 175 -8.32 -9.79 0.81
C ARG A 175 -9.84 -9.83 0.65
N PRO A 176 -10.34 -9.95 -0.61
CA PRO A 176 -11.74 -10.26 -0.87
C PRO A 176 -12.20 -11.55 -0.16
N ALA A 177 -13.47 -11.57 0.24
CA ALA A 177 -14.06 -12.70 0.97
C ALA A 177 -13.91 -14.06 0.25
N ALA A 178 -13.91 -14.09 -1.07
CA ALA A 178 -13.69 -15.32 -1.84
C ALA A 178 -12.28 -15.90 -1.66
N GLN A 179 -11.28 -15.04 -1.49
CA GLN A 179 -9.90 -15.49 -1.20
C GLN A 179 -9.73 -15.89 0.27
N PHE A 180 -10.32 -15.15 1.17
CA PHE A 180 -10.31 -15.48 2.60
C PHE A 180 -10.98 -16.84 2.87
N SER A 181 -12.16 -17.07 2.31
CA SER A 181 -12.90 -18.32 2.50
C SER A 181 -12.25 -19.55 1.88
N GLY A 182 -11.33 -19.36 0.93
CA GLY A 182 -10.68 -20.45 0.20
C GLY A 182 -11.37 -20.84 -1.12
N LYS A 183 -12.37 -20.10 -1.57
CA LYS A 183 -12.97 -20.30 -2.91
C LYS A 183 -11.99 -19.94 -4.01
N GLN A 184 -11.22 -18.87 -3.81
CA GLN A 184 -10.23 -18.38 -4.74
C GLN A 184 -8.89 -18.17 -4.03
N LYS A 185 -7.82 -18.02 -4.79
CA LYS A 185 -6.52 -17.65 -4.28
C LYS A 185 -5.74 -16.79 -5.28
N HIS A 186 -4.75 -16.06 -4.79
CA HIS A 186 -3.79 -15.37 -5.66
C HIS A 186 -2.97 -16.38 -6.46
N GLY A 187 -2.63 -16.05 -7.71
CA GLY A 187 -1.90 -16.96 -8.61
C GLY A 187 -0.54 -17.44 -8.08
N LYS A 188 0.11 -16.64 -7.24
CA LYS A 188 1.39 -16.97 -6.61
C LYS A 188 1.25 -17.67 -5.24
N ALA A 189 0.07 -17.69 -4.64
CA ALA A 189 -0.19 -18.49 -3.45
C ALA A 189 -0.34 -19.97 -3.82
N THR A 190 0.22 -20.86 -3.01
CA THR A 190 0.21 -22.32 -3.29
C THR A 190 -0.98 -23.03 -2.67
N ARG A 191 -1.60 -22.45 -1.62
CA ARG A 191 -2.74 -23.06 -0.92
C ARG A 191 -3.90 -22.05 -0.78
N PHE A 192 -5.12 -22.58 -0.69
CA PHE A 192 -6.37 -21.84 -0.49
C PHE A 192 -6.65 -21.62 1.00
N GLY A 193 -7.25 -20.48 1.34
CA GLY A 193 -7.68 -20.18 2.70
C GLY A 193 -6.91 -19.00 3.32
N HIS A 194 -6.94 -18.92 4.63
CA HIS A 194 -6.40 -17.82 5.43
C HIS A 194 -5.63 -18.34 6.65
N ILE A 195 -4.90 -17.44 7.32
CA ILE A 195 -4.21 -17.75 8.57
C ILE A 195 -5.25 -18.02 9.65
N PRO A 196 -5.13 -19.13 10.43
CA PRO A 196 -6.10 -19.49 11.45
C PRO A 196 -6.39 -18.35 12.43
N GLY A 197 -7.69 -18.12 12.71
CA GLY A 197 -8.15 -17.08 13.62
C GLY A 197 -8.18 -15.67 13.02
N ALA A 198 -7.79 -15.47 11.77
CA ALA A 198 -7.80 -14.17 11.13
C ALA A 198 -9.23 -13.62 10.95
N VAL A 199 -9.32 -12.30 11.00
CA VAL A 199 -10.53 -11.52 10.70
C VAL A 199 -10.41 -10.99 9.28
N ASN A 200 -11.45 -11.18 8.47
CA ASN A 200 -11.49 -10.64 7.12
C ASN A 200 -12.10 -9.24 7.09
N PHE A 201 -11.39 -8.32 6.49
CA PHE A 201 -11.91 -7.02 6.10
C PHE A 201 -11.31 -6.63 4.76
N ASP A 202 -12.10 -6.77 3.69
CA ASP A 202 -11.69 -6.38 2.34
C ASP A 202 -11.40 -4.88 2.30
N GLN A 203 -10.16 -4.52 1.98
CA GLN A 203 -9.68 -3.16 1.94
C GLN A 203 -10.46 -2.26 0.95
N ASP A 204 -11.09 -2.85 -0.07
CA ASP A 204 -11.91 -2.13 -1.04
C ASP A 204 -13.08 -1.38 -0.37
N GLN A 205 -13.54 -1.84 0.79
CA GLN A 205 -14.62 -1.19 1.55
C GLN A 205 -14.24 0.20 2.07
N PHE A 206 -12.96 0.50 2.23
CA PHE A 206 -12.50 1.83 2.66
C PHE A 206 -12.50 2.87 1.54
N TYR A 207 -12.60 2.44 0.29
CA TYR A 207 -12.45 3.30 -0.87
C TYR A 207 -13.80 3.70 -1.46
N ASN A 208 -13.94 5.00 -1.77
CA ASN A 208 -15.11 5.53 -2.45
C ASN A 208 -14.84 5.64 -3.96
N LYS A 209 -15.36 4.69 -4.72
CA LYS A 209 -15.17 4.60 -6.18
C LYS A 209 -15.71 5.82 -6.93
N GLY A 210 -16.72 6.49 -6.39
CA GLY A 210 -17.33 7.67 -7.02
C GLY A 210 -16.48 8.92 -6.93
N SER A 211 -15.62 9.02 -5.90
CA SER A 211 -14.76 10.19 -5.69
C SER A 211 -13.27 9.90 -5.90
N ASN A 212 -12.89 8.66 -6.17
CA ASN A 212 -11.49 8.20 -6.25
C ASN A 212 -10.66 8.49 -4.99
N ARG A 213 -11.28 8.42 -3.83
CA ARG A 213 -10.71 8.73 -2.51
C ARG A 213 -11.09 7.68 -1.49
N LEU A 214 -10.40 7.69 -0.36
CA LEU A 214 -10.92 7.04 0.83
C LEU A 214 -12.24 7.69 1.26
N LYS A 215 -13.10 6.91 1.91
CA LYS A 215 -14.29 7.42 2.58
C LYS A 215 -13.90 8.38 3.71
N ASP A 216 -14.85 9.17 4.19
CA ASP A 216 -14.57 10.08 5.29
C ASP A 216 -14.29 9.33 6.61
N LYS A 217 -13.63 10.01 7.54
CA LYS A 217 -13.15 9.41 8.80
C LYS A 217 -14.27 8.74 9.61
N ALA A 218 -15.46 9.35 9.67
CA ALA A 218 -16.59 8.81 10.43
C ALA A 218 -17.12 7.54 9.79
N GLU A 219 -17.24 7.52 8.47
CA GLU A 219 -17.66 6.35 7.71
C GLU A 219 -16.63 5.20 7.83
N LEU A 220 -15.34 5.50 7.67
CA LEU A 220 -14.25 4.53 7.86
C LEU A 220 -14.32 3.87 9.25
N ALA A 221 -14.49 4.66 10.30
CA ALA A 221 -14.60 4.15 11.67
C ALA A 221 -15.82 3.25 11.84
N SER A 222 -16.95 3.56 11.19
CA SER A 222 -18.20 2.78 11.26
C SER A 222 -18.08 1.41 10.63
N LEU A 223 -17.20 1.26 9.63
CA LEU A 223 -17.00 0.01 8.88
C LEU A 223 -16.15 -1.02 9.63
N LEU A 224 -15.42 -0.61 10.67
CA LEU A 224 -14.48 -1.49 11.34
C LEU A 224 -15.21 -2.68 11.99
N PRO A 225 -14.69 -3.91 11.83
CA PRO A 225 -15.15 -5.06 12.59
C PRO A 225 -14.97 -4.82 14.10
N ALA A 226 -15.78 -5.49 14.91
CA ALA A 226 -15.81 -5.29 16.37
C ALA A 226 -14.42 -5.41 17.02
N SER A 227 -13.60 -6.35 16.54
CA SER A 227 -12.23 -6.58 17.05
C SER A 227 -11.26 -5.41 16.80
N LEU A 228 -11.59 -4.50 15.90
CA LEU A 228 -10.76 -3.32 15.57
C LEU A 228 -11.32 -2.01 16.15
N LYS A 229 -12.44 -2.04 16.84
CA LYS A 229 -13.03 -0.83 17.46
C LYS A 229 -12.26 -0.36 18.69
N ASP A 230 -11.54 -1.26 19.34
CA ASP A 230 -10.58 -0.90 20.37
C ASP A 230 -9.27 -0.43 19.73
N SER A 231 -8.99 0.87 19.82
CA SER A 231 -7.80 1.49 19.22
C SER A 231 -6.48 1.01 19.84
N SER A 232 -6.52 0.37 20.99
CA SER A 232 -5.35 -0.22 21.67
C SER A 232 -5.02 -1.64 21.22
N ALA A 233 -5.90 -2.29 20.43
CA ALA A 233 -5.70 -3.64 19.94
C ALA A 233 -4.40 -3.74 19.11
N LYS A 234 -3.64 -4.81 19.34
CA LYS A 234 -2.51 -5.17 18.47
C LYS A 234 -3.05 -5.80 17.20
N VAL A 235 -2.61 -5.31 16.07
CA VAL A 235 -3.09 -5.75 14.74
C VAL A 235 -1.91 -6.09 13.85
N VAL A 236 -1.98 -7.23 13.19
CA VAL A 236 -1.11 -7.59 12.07
C VAL A 236 -1.93 -7.55 10.79
N SER A 237 -1.63 -6.61 9.91
CA SER A 237 -2.29 -6.48 8.61
C SER A 237 -1.58 -7.34 7.57
N TYR A 238 -2.32 -8.18 6.86
CA TYR A 238 -1.80 -8.98 5.76
C TYR A 238 -2.79 -9.10 4.61
N CYS A 239 -2.33 -9.57 3.45
CA CYS A 239 -3.17 -9.89 2.29
C CYS A 239 -2.52 -11.02 1.45
N ASN A 240 -2.31 -10.83 0.17
CA ASN A 240 -1.56 -11.78 -0.67
C ASN A 240 -0.05 -11.51 -0.66
N THR A 241 0.32 -10.21 -0.79
CA THR A 241 1.70 -9.75 -1.00
C THR A 241 2.02 -8.48 -0.19
N GLY A 242 1.19 -8.09 0.78
CA GLY A 242 1.38 -6.86 1.57
C GLY A 242 0.99 -5.55 0.86
N HIS A 243 0.30 -5.62 -0.27
CA HIS A 243 -0.16 -4.44 -1.03
C HIS A 243 -1.49 -3.91 -0.47
N TRP A 244 -2.56 -4.69 -0.47
CA TRP A 244 -3.85 -4.31 0.13
C TRP A 244 -3.76 -4.13 1.64
N ALA A 245 -2.90 -4.91 2.27
CA ALA A 245 -2.62 -4.79 3.69
C ALA A 245 -2.08 -3.42 4.08
N ALA A 246 -1.35 -2.76 3.18
CA ALA A 246 -0.86 -1.40 3.41
C ALA A 246 -1.99 -0.37 3.42
N THR A 247 -3.05 -0.56 2.64
CA THR A 247 -4.25 0.29 2.71
C THR A 247 -4.92 0.18 4.08
N ASN A 248 -5.14 -1.04 4.58
CA ASN A 248 -5.70 -1.24 5.91
C ASN A 248 -4.81 -0.64 7.00
N TRP A 249 -3.50 -0.86 6.91
CA TRP A 249 -2.54 -0.24 7.82
C TRP A 249 -2.64 1.31 7.80
N PHE A 250 -2.67 1.90 6.60
CA PHE A 250 -2.76 3.36 6.43
C PHE A 250 -4.04 3.93 7.05
N VAL A 251 -5.20 3.32 6.77
CA VAL A 251 -6.49 3.78 7.31
C VAL A 251 -6.49 3.66 8.84
N LEU A 252 -6.11 2.51 9.37
CA LEU A 252 -6.12 2.28 10.83
C LEU A 252 -5.18 3.23 11.56
N THR A 253 -3.96 3.43 11.06
CA THR A 253 -2.93 4.21 11.76
C THR A 253 -3.00 5.71 11.44
N GLN A 254 -3.07 6.07 10.17
CA GLN A 254 -2.91 7.45 9.72
C GLN A 254 -4.22 8.24 9.71
N VAL A 255 -5.35 7.56 9.50
CA VAL A 255 -6.67 8.21 9.49
C VAL A 255 -7.38 8.05 10.83
N LEU A 256 -7.39 6.83 11.39
CA LEU A 256 -8.12 6.49 12.60
C LEU A 256 -7.28 6.54 13.90
N GLY A 257 -5.95 6.72 13.78
CA GLY A 257 -5.07 6.97 14.91
C GLY A 257 -4.76 5.74 15.78
N GLN A 258 -4.91 4.52 15.26
CA GLN A 258 -4.49 3.31 15.95
C GLN A 258 -2.95 3.18 15.94
N GLU A 259 -2.35 2.83 17.08
CA GLU A 259 -0.88 2.87 17.23
C GLU A 259 -0.22 1.51 17.07
N ASN A 260 -0.95 0.42 17.33
CA ASN A 260 -0.39 -0.93 17.42
C ASN A 260 -0.69 -1.78 16.18
N VAL A 261 -0.49 -1.23 14.98
CA VAL A 261 -0.73 -1.93 13.71
C VAL A 261 0.59 -2.14 12.97
N THR A 262 0.86 -3.38 12.63
CA THR A 262 2.06 -3.81 11.89
C THR A 262 1.67 -4.43 10.56
N LEU A 263 2.64 -4.61 9.67
CA LEU A 263 2.47 -5.23 8.37
C LEU A 263 3.21 -6.57 8.30
N TYR A 264 2.51 -7.62 7.88
CA TYR A 264 3.11 -8.89 7.50
C TYR A 264 3.34 -8.91 5.97
N ASP A 265 4.56 -8.65 5.59
CA ASP A 265 4.96 -8.43 4.20
C ASP A 265 4.84 -9.68 3.32
N ASP A 266 5.29 -10.84 3.82
CA ASP A 266 5.23 -12.11 3.08
C ASP A 266 3.79 -12.53 2.76
N SER A 267 2.84 -12.21 3.64
CA SER A 267 1.40 -12.44 3.45
C SER A 267 1.07 -13.88 3.00
N MET A 268 -0.04 -14.10 2.30
CA MET A 268 -0.44 -15.46 1.92
C MET A 268 0.45 -16.07 0.84
N VAL A 269 1.11 -15.29 0.01
CA VAL A 269 2.08 -15.83 -0.96
C VAL A 269 3.25 -16.48 -0.22
N GLY A 270 3.79 -15.85 0.81
CA GLY A 270 4.84 -16.44 1.65
C GLY A 270 4.31 -17.55 2.56
N TRP A 271 3.24 -17.26 3.32
CA TRP A 271 2.65 -18.20 4.29
C TRP A 271 2.24 -19.53 3.66
N SER A 272 1.58 -19.49 2.51
CA SER A 272 1.08 -20.70 1.85
C SER A 272 2.16 -21.63 1.28
N ARG A 273 3.38 -21.11 1.07
CA ARG A 273 4.52 -21.89 0.54
C ARG A 273 5.14 -22.81 1.58
N ASP A 274 5.03 -22.46 2.85
CA ASP A 274 5.50 -23.31 3.94
C ASP A 274 4.39 -24.26 4.36
N GLU A 275 4.49 -25.52 3.93
CA GLU A 275 3.49 -26.57 4.19
C GLU A 275 3.39 -26.92 5.68
N SER A 276 4.36 -26.56 6.51
CA SER A 276 4.31 -26.74 7.97
C SER A 276 3.37 -25.74 8.65
N LEU A 277 3.04 -24.63 7.99
CA LEU A 277 2.15 -23.61 8.55
C LEU A 277 0.68 -23.97 8.33
N PRO A 278 -0.17 -23.75 9.34
CA PRO A 278 -1.60 -24.08 9.26
C PRO A 278 -2.35 -23.10 8.36
N ILE A 279 -3.41 -23.57 7.72
CA ILE A 279 -4.36 -22.77 6.95
C ILE A 279 -5.77 -23.24 7.27
N GLU A 280 -6.71 -22.29 7.40
CA GLU A 280 -8.14 -22.53 7.47
C GLU A 280 -8.82 -22.12 6.17
N ALA A 281 -9.81 -22.90 5.78
CA ALA A 281 -10.71 -22.59 4.66
C ALA A 281 -12.14 -22.91 5.07
N THR A 282 -13.07 -21.98 4.82
CA THR A 282 -14.50 -22.13 5.14
C THR A 282 -15.33 -22.52 3.92
N ALA A 283 -14.72 -22.55 2.74
CA ALA A 283 -15.36 -22.95 1.49
C ALA A 283 -14.43 -23.82 0.66
N LYS A 284 -15.01 -24.60 -0.26
CA LYS A 284 -14.24 -25.38 -1.23
C LYS A 284 -13.79 -24.49 -2.38
N PRO A 285 -12.60 -24.75 -2.97
CA PRO A 285 -12.14 -24.06 -4.16
C PRO A 285 -13.17 -24.11 -5.31
N GLU A 286 -13.37 -22.98 -5.96
CA GLU A 286 -14.14 -22.93 -7.20
C GLU A 286 -13.37 -23.68 -8.28
N GLN A 287 -14.04 -24.63 -8.95
CA GLN A 287 -13.44 -25.30 -10.10
C GLN A 287 -13.29 -24.27 -11.23
N PRO A 288 -12.15 -24.26 -11.95
CA PRO A 288 -12.02 -23.42 -13.12
C PRO A 288 -13.17 -23.76 -14.10
N ALA A 289 -13.83 -22.73 -14.59
CA ALA A 289 -14.90 -22.92 -15.57
C ALA A 289 -14.39 -23.81 -16.68
N LYS A 290 -15.06 -24.96 -16.94
CA LYS A 290 -14.72 -25.84 -18.06
C LYS A 290 -14.75 -24.96 -19.31
N GLN A 291 -13.62 -24.80 -19.97
CA GLN A 291 -13.58 -24.22 -21.30
C GLN A 291 -14.53 -25.06 -22.17
N VAL A 292 -15.66 -24.49 -22.54
CA VAL A 292 -16.52 -25.08 -23.55
C VAL A 292 -15.71 -25.03 -24.85
N LYS A 293 -15.13 -26.16 -25.23
CA LYS A 293 -14.59 -26.31 -26.58
C LYS A 293 -15.79 -26.21 -27.50
N THR A 294 -15.98 -25.04 -28.11
CA THR A 294 -16.80 -24.93 -29.31
C THR A 294 -16.07 -25.68 -30.42
N ASN A 295 -16.62 -26.82 -30.80
CA ASN A 295 -16.27 -27.54 -32.05
C ASN A 295 -16.61 -26.70 -33.26
#